data_d78986ac65015bae80e2c4780e9ecc77
#
_entry.id   d78986ac65015bae80e2c4780e9ecc77
#
_cell.length_a   1.000
_cell.length_b   1.000
_cell.length_c   1.000
_cell.angle_alpha   90.00
_cell.angle_beta   90.00
_cell.angle_gamma   90.00
#
_symmetry.space_group_name_H-M   'P 1'
#
loop_
_entity.id
_entity.type
_entity.pdbx_description
1 polymer ?
#
loop_
_entity_poly.entity_id
_entity_poly.type
_entity_poly.pdbx_seq_one_letter_code
_entity_poly.pdbx_strand_id
1 'polypeptide(L)'
;MNKRILVVSAGLLALVVFALGVFFYTQQQAQQAAQLAQANRTALVRPHSPAFGNPGAKVTIVEFIDPACETCSAFFPLVKSLVGGSSGQVNLVMRYAPLHKGSDEVVKILEAARMQDLYWPVLQALLKSQSVWVVHHEARPERVWDLIQDTGLDVAKARADMNSPRVAEVVAQDIADGKTLKVTKTPGFFVNGQPLVDF
;
A
#
# COMPACT_ATOMS: atom_id res chain seq x y z
N MET A 1 -53.28 11.03 33.71
CA MET A 1 -51.85 10.98 33.25
C MET A 1 -51.62 12.22 32.39
N ASN A 2 -50.64 13.05 32.74
CA ASN A 2 -50.45 14.37 32.13
C ASN A 2 -49.90 14.19 30.70
N LYS A 3 -50.65 14.61 29.66
CA LYS A 3 -50.25 14.42 28.22
C LYS A 3 -48.82 14.89 27.94
N ARG A 4 -48.35 15.94 28.65
CA ARG A 4 -46.95 16.43 28.53
C ARG A 4 -45.92 15.45 29.01
N ILE A 5 -46.19 14.74 30.12
CA ILE A 5 -45.27 13.71 30.66
C ILE A 5 -45.20 12.53 29.69
N LEU A 6 -46.31 12.14 29.10
CA LEU A 6 -46.37 11.04 28.15
C LEU A 6 -45.59 11.35 26.87
N VAL A 7 -45.67 12.57 26.34
CA VAL A 7 -44.89 13.00 25.18
C VAL A 7 -43.40 13.07 25.48
N VAL A 8 -43.02 13.60 26.65
CA VAL A 8 -41.62 13.71 27.07
C VAL A 8 -41.01 12.30 27.28
N SER A 9 -41.75 11.40 27.94
CA SER A 9 -41.26 10.04 28.18
C SER A 9 -41.12 9.23 26.87
N ALA A 10 -42.05 9.41 25.92
CA ALA A 10 -41.96 8.78 24.60
C ALA A 10 -40.76 9.33 23.81
N GLY A 11 -40.49 10.63 23.87
CA GLY A 11 -39.34 11.26 23.22
C GLY A 11 -38.01 10.78 23.81
N LEU A 12 -37.91 10.66 25.15
CA LEU A 12 -36.73 10.10 25.81
C LEU A 12 -36.50 8.63 25.45
N LEU A 13 -37.55 7.83 25.41
CA LEU A 13 -37.46 6.44 25.00
C LEU A 13 -36.96 6.30 23.55
N ALA A 14 -37.49 7.13 22.64
CA ALA A 14 -37.05 7.14 21.25
C ALA A 14 -35.56 7.51 21.11
N LEU A 15 -35.10 8.52 21.89
CA LEU A 15 -33.67 8.89 21.91
C LEU A 15 -32.77 7.76 22.45
N VAL A 16 -33.20 7.06 23.50
CA VAL A 16 -32.45 5.92 24.05
C VAL A 16 -32.39 4.80 23.03
N VAL A 17 -33.49 4.45 22.38
CA VAL A 17 -33.53 3.41 21.34
C VAL A 17 -32.64 3.80 20.14
N PHE A 18 -32.68 5.06 19.72
CA PHE A 18 -31.81 5.57 18.66
C PHE A 18 -30.33 5.48 19.05
N ALA A 19 -29.97 5.95 20.26
CA ALA A 19 -28.60 5.91 20.75
C ALA A 19 -28.06 4.46 20.84
N LEU A 20 -28.89 3.53 21.34
CA LEU A 20 -28.55 2.10 21.35
C LEU A 20 -28.38 1.54 19.95
N GLY A 21 -29.27 1.90 19.01
CA GLY A 21 -29.17 1.48 17.62
C GLY A 21 -27.86 1.95 16.98
N VAL A 22 -27.49 3.22 17.16
CA VAL A 22 -26.22 3.76 16.68
C VAL A 22 -25.04 3.07 17.34
N PHE A 23 -25.10 2.86 18.65
CA PHE A 23 -24.03 2.14 19.39
C PHE A 23 -23.83 0.72 18.87
N PHE A 24 -24.88 -0.08 18.71
CA PHE A 24 -24.78 -1.44 18.19
C PHE A 24 -24.32 -1.46 16.74
N TYR A 25 -24.80 -0.52 15.91
CA TYR A 25 -24.38 -0.40 14.52
C TYR A 25 -22.87 -0.08 14.40
N THR A 26 -22.38 0.89 15.18
CA THR A 26 -20.94 1.22 15.18
C THR A 26 -20.06 0.10 15.72
N GLN A 27 -20.52 -0.62 16.74
CA GLN A 27 -19.85 -1.81 17.28
C GLN A 27 -19.77 -2.93 16.23
N GLN A 28 -20.85 -3.19 15.53
CA GLN A 28 -20.88 -4.21 14.48
C GLN A 28 -19.94 -3.85 13.32
N GLN A 29 -19.93 -2.59 12.89
CA GLN A 29 -18.98 -2.11 11.87
C GLN A 29 -17.52 -2.27 12.32
N ALA A 30 -17.22 -1.89 13.56
CA ALA A 30 -15.86 -2.02 14.09
C ALA A 30 -15.41 -3.50 14.15
N GLN A 31 -16.29 -4.42 14.52
CA GLN A 31 -16.00 -5.85 14.55
C GLN A 31 -15.76 -6.40 13.12
N GLN A 32 -16.60 -6.04 12.16
CA GLN A 32 -16.42 -6.45 10.77
C GLN A 32 -15.10 -5.93 10.20
N ALA A 33 -14.77 -4.67 10.46
CA ALA A 33 -13.52 -4.07 10.05
C ALA A 33 -12.31 -4.78 10.67
N ALA A 34 -12.36 -5.12 11.97
CA ALA A 34 -11.30 -5.85 12.65
C ALA A 34 -11.13 -7.29 12.09
N GLN A 35 -12.22 -7.98 11.77
CA GLN A 35 -12.18 -9.30 11.15
C GLN A 35 -11.57 -9.25 9.75
N LEU A 36 -11.96 -8.25 8.94
CA LEU A 36 -11.38 -8.04 7.61
C LEU A 36 -9.89 -7.73 7.68
N ALA A 37 -9.49 -6.85 8.59
CA ALA A 37 -8.09 -6.52 8.81
C ALA A 37 -7.27 -7.75 9.22
N GLN A 38 -7.80 -8.60 10.09
CA GLN A 38 -7.14 -9.84 10.50
C GLN A 38 -7.06 -10.85 9.35
N ALA A 39 -8.13 -11.02 8.59
CA ALA A 39 -8.15 -11.91 7.42
C ALA A 39 -7.14 -11.49 6.34
N ASN A 40 -6.98 -10.18 6.14
CA ASN A 40 -6.06 -9.62 5.14
C ASN A 40 -4.60 -9.58 5.60
N ARG A 41 -4.33 -9.72 6.90
CA ARG A 41 -3.01 -9.45 7.49
C ARG A 41 -1.85 -10.17 6.79
N THR A 42 -2.01 -11.45 6.49
CA THR A 42 -0.96 -12.26 5.85
C THR A 42 -0.74 -11.89 4.38
N ALA A 43 -1.80 -11.44 3.69
CA ALA A 43 -1.70 -11.00 2.31
C ALA A 43 -1.18 -9.55 2.18
N LEU A 44 -1.32 -8.73 3.23
CA LEU A 44 -0.86 -7.34 3.25
C LEU A 44 0.63 -7.21 3.57
N VAL A 45 1.15 -8.00 4.50
CA VAL A 45 2.54 -7.91 4.96
C VAL A 45 3.21 -9.26 4.81
N ARG A 46 4.26 -9.30 4.01
CA ARG A 46 5.10 -10.48 3.78
C ARG A 46 6.52 -10.26 4.30
N PRO A 47 7.27 -11.31 4.64
CA PRO A 47 8.66 -11.16 5.08
C PRO A 47 9.58 -10.47 4.08
N HIS A 48 9.23 -10.52 2.79
CA HIS A 48 10.00 -9.87 1.72
C HIS A 48 9.61 -8.41 1.48
N SER A 49 8.50 -7.94 2.06
CA SER A 49 7.98 -6.58 1.78
C SER A 49 8.94 -5.50 2.27
N PRO A 50 9.38 -4.58 1.41
CA PRO A 50 10.15 -3.43 1.85
C PRO A 50 9.33 -2.57 2.80
N ALA A 51 9.97 -2.12 3.89
CA ALA A 51 9.32 -1.27 4.86
C ALA A 51 10.12 0.03 5.11
N PHE A 52 9.41 1.11 5.42
CA PHE A 52 9.99 2.40 5.76
C PHE A 52 9.29 2.97 7.00
N GLY A 53 10.07 3.36 7.99
CA GLY A 53 9.56 3.82 9.28
C GLY A 53 9.82 2.80 10.39
N ASN A 54 9.02 2.85 11.45
CA ASN A 54 9.17 1.98 12.61
C ASN A 54 8.30 0.72 12.45
N PRO A 55 8.87 -0.50 12.41
CA PRO A 55 8.08 -1.74 12.33
C PRO A 55 7.10 -1.95 13.50
N GLY A 56 7.38 -1.34 14.67
CA GLY A 56 6.50 -1.36 15.85
C GLY A 56 5.49 -0.21 15.91
N ALA A 57 5.30 0.54 14.84
CA ALA A 57 4.38 1.67 14.78
C ALA A 57 2.93 1.24 15.02
N LYS A 58 2.13 2.15 15.62
CA LYS A 58 0.69 1.93 15.84
C LYS A 58 -0.12 1.91 14.55
N VAL A 59 0.38 2.61 13.53
CA VAL A 59 -0.27 2.69 12.21
C VAL A 59 0.64 2.05 11.17
N THR A 60 0.10 1.07 10.45
CA THR A 60 0.77 0.49 9.28
C THR A 60 -0.02 0.87 8.03
N ILE A 61 0.66 1.54 7.12
CA ILE A 61 0.17 1.79 5.76
C ILE A 61 0.79 0.73 4.86
N VAL A 62 -0.02 0.02 4.11
CA VAL A 62 0.44 -0.86 3.03
C VAL A 62 0.06 -0.23 1.71
N GLU A 63 1.04 -0.02 0.84
CA GLU A 63 0.84 0.51 -0.50
C GLU A 63 1.14 -0.55 -1.54
N PHE A 64 0.14 -0.90 -2.36
CA PHE A 64 0.33 -1.64 -3.59
C PHE A 64 0.68 -0.64 -4.69
N ILE A 65 1.93 -0.67 -5.11
CA ILE A 65 2.49 0.25 -6.09
C ILE A 65 2.68 -0.43 -7.44
N ASP A 66 2.43 0.35 -8.50
CA ASP A 66 2.96 0.07 -9.83
C ASP A 66 4.03 1.14 -10.14
N PRO A 67 5.28 0.77 -10.38
CA PRO A 67 6.33 1.76 -10.67
C PRO A 67 6.03 2.62 -11.89
N ALA A 68 5.22 2.13 -12.85
CA ALA A 68 4.85 2.87 -14.05
C ALA A 68 3.60 3.75 -13.88
N CYS A 69 2.92 3.68 -12.73
CA CYS A 69 1.73 4.48 -12.45
C CYS A 69 2.11 5.92 -12.07
N GLU A 70 1.63 6.91 -12.82
CA GLU A 70 1.91 8.34 -12.58
C GLU A 70 1.34 8.81 -11.23
N THR A 71 0.18 8.31 -10.85
CA THR A 71 -0.42 8.61 -9.54
C THR A 71 0.45 8.08 -8.40
N CYS A 72 1.04 6.89 -8.52
CA CYS A 72 2.00 6.36 -7.55
C CYS A 72 3.21 7.30 -7.40
N SER A 73 3.76 7.76 -8.53
CA SER A 73 4.87 8.71 -8.53
C SER A 73 4.51 10.02 -7.83
N ALA A 74 3.31 10.55 -8.07
CA ALA A 74 2.85 11.79 -7.45
C ALA A 74 2.60 11.65 -5.94
N PHE A 75 2.07 10.51 -5.47
CA PHE A 75 1.77 10.28 -4.06
C PHE A 75 2.99 9.89 -3.22
N PHE A 76 3.99 9.25 -3.81
CA PHE A 76 5.15 8.73 -3.09
C PHE A 76 5.88 9.77 -2.19
N PRO A 77 6.18 11.02 -2.64
CA PRO A 77 6.82 12.01 -1.77
C PRO A 77 5.95 12.39 -0.58
N LEU A 78 4.62 12.48 -0.77
CA LEU A 78 3.66 12.81 0.27
C LEU A 78 3.62 11.71 1.34
N VAL A 79 3.45 10.44 0.93
CA VAL A 79 3.40 9.29 1.84
C VAL A 79 4.72 9.16 2.61
N LYS A 80 5.86 9.30 1.91
CA LYS A 80 7.18 9.25 2.54
C LYS A 80 7.37 10.37 3.58
N SER A 81 6.93 11.59 3.27
CA SER A 81 6.97 12.73 4.18
C SER A 81 6.07 12.52 5.41
N LEU A 82 4.87 11.99 5.21
CA LEU A 82 3.94 11.65 6.30
C LEU A 82 4.57 10.64 7.26
N VAL A 83 5.17 9.56 6.74
CA VAL A 83 5.83 8.55 7.57
C VAL A 83 7.03 9.16 8.32
N GLY A 84 7.90 9.89 7.62
CA GLY A 84 9.07 10.53 8.21
C GLY A 84 8.72 11.57 9.29
N GLY A 85 7.64 12.31 9.10
CA GLY A 85 7.14 13.32 10.07
C GLY A 85 6.33 12.74 11.22
N SER A 86 6.03 11.44 11.23
CA SER A 86 5.13 10.81 12.21
C SER A 86 5.77 10.50 13.57
N SER A 87 7.04 10.86 13.80
CA SER A 87 7.78 10.52 15.02
C SER A 87 7.73 9.01 15.36
N GLY A 88 7.79 8.16 14.33
CA GLY A 88 7.77 6.71 14.49
C GLY A 88 6.39 6.09 14.76
N GLN A 89 5.31 6.87 14.62
CA GLN A 89 3.94 6.37 14.81
C GLN A 89 3.38 5.65 13.57
N VAL A 90 4.01 5.83 12.41
CA VAL A 90 3.56 5.25 11.13
C VAL A 90 4.69 4.41 10.53
N ASN A 91 4.33 3.25 10.00
CA ASN A 91 5.17 2.39 9.17
C ASN A 91 4.55 2.23 7.79
N LEU A 92 5.35 2.34 6.73
CA LEU A 92 4.96 2.08 5.35
C LEU A 92 5.51 0.72 4.91
N VAL A 93 4.66 -0.10 4.33
CA VAL A 93 5.02 -1.40 3.73
C VAL A 93 4.67 -1.34 2.25
N MET A 94 5.64 -1.64 1.39
CA MET A 94 5.42 -1.65 -0.06
C MET A 94 5.09 -3.06 -0.56
N ARG A 95 4.13 -3.12 -1.47
CA ARG A 95 3.74 -4.32 -2.21
C ARG A 95 3.62 -3.98 -3.69
N TYR A 96 3.72 -4.95 -4.57
CA TYR A 96 3.68 -4.73 -6.00
C TYR A 96 2.33 -5.09 -6.63
N ALA A 97 1.85 -4.20 -7.49
CA ALA A 97 0.72 -4.45 -8.38
C ALA A 97 1.04 -3.92 -9.78
N PRO A 98 1.90 -4.62 -10.56
CA PRO A 98 2.31 -4.18 -11.89
C PRO A 98 1.15 -4.32 -12.88
N LEU A 99 0.31 -3.28 -12.98
CA LEU A 99 -0.89 -3.26 -13.81
C LEU A 99 -0.61 -2.69 -15.21
N HIS A 100 0.47 -1.91 -15.38
CA HIS A 100 0.89 -1.38 -16.67
C HIS A 100 1.78 -2.38 -17.40
N LYS A 101 1.67 -2.41 -18.73
CA LYS A 101 2.50 -3.28 -19.56
C LYS A 101 3.99 -3.00 -19.37
N GLY A 102 4.79 -4.03 -19.14
CA GLY A 102 6.23 -3.97 -18.89
C GLY A 102 6.63 -3.54 -17.48
N SER A 103 5.67 -3.17 -16.63
CA SER A 103 5.94 -2.78 -15.24
C SER A 103 6.44 -3.93 -14.38
N ASP A 104 6.06 -5.15 -14.70
CA ASP A 104 6.53 -6.37 -14.04
C ASP A 104 8.05 -6.55 -14.14
N GLU A 105 8.65 -6.17 -15.28
CA GLU A 105 10.11 -6.17 -15.43
C GLU A 105 10.78 -5.11 -14.54
N VAL A 106 10.17 -3.93 -14.38
CA VAL A 106 10.69 -2.89 -13.49
C VAL A 106 10.57 -3.32 -12.01
N VAL A 107 9.52 -4.04 -11.65
CA VAL A 107 9.39 -4.64 -10.31
C VAL A 107 10.51 -5.65 -10.05
N LYS A 108 10.89 -6.47 -11.02
CA LYS A 108 12.04 -7.39 -10.88
C LYS A 108 13.35 -6.64 -10.66
N ILE A 109 13.54 -5.49 -11.32
CA ILE A 109 14.72 -4.62 -11.09
C ILE A 109 14.70 -4.08 -9.64
N LEU A 110 13.55 -3.64 -9.13
CA LEU A 110 13.40 -3.20 -7.74
C LEU A 110 13.70 -4.30 -6.74
N GLU A 111 13.27 -5.54 -7.00
CA GLU A 111 13.59 -6.68 -6.15
C GLU A 111 15.08 -7.04 -6.19
N ALA A 112 15.72 -6.95 -7.35
CA ALA A 112 17.17 -7.11 -7.46
C ALA A 112 17.93 -6.02 -6.68
N ALA A 113 17.43 -4.78 -6.72
CA ALA A 113 17.98 -3.68 -5.91
C ALA A 113 17.78 -3.92 -4.40
N ARG A 114 16.62 -4.49 -4.00
CA ARG A 114 16.36 -4.88 -2.61
C ARG A 114 17.33 -5.93 -2.10
N MET A 115 17.77 -6.85 -2.95
CA MET A 115 18.80 -7.85 -2.59
C MET A 115 20.18 -7.22 -2.34
N GLN A 116 20.35 -5.94 -2.70
CA GLN A 116 21.56 -5.13 -2.44
C GLN A 116 21.30 -4.03 -1.40
N ASP A 117 20.17 -4.09 -0.67
CA ASP A 117 19.72 -3.07 0.32
C ASP A 117 19.49 -1.67 -0.29
N LEU A 118 19.27 -1.59 -1.61
CA LEU A 118 19.12 -0.36 -2.38
C LEU A 118 17.71 -0.14 -2.93
N TYR A 119 16.70 -0.81 -2.34
CA TYR A 119 15.31 -0.67 -2.76
C TYR A 119 14.84 0.79 -2.80
N TRP A 120 15.01 1.52 -1.71
CA TRP A 120 14.49 2.88 -1.57
C TRP A 120 15.19 3.90 -2.49
N PRO A 121 16.52 3.93 -2.59
CA PRO A 121 17.21 4.80 -3.54
C PRO A 121 16.78 4.53 -4.99
N VAL A 122 16.69 3.26 -5.38
CA VAL A 122 16.30 2.87 -6.74
C VAL A 122 14.84 3.21 -7.02
N LEU A 123 13.90 2.89 -6.12
CA LEU A 123 12.50 3.27 -6.28
C LEU A 123 12.35 4.79 -6.45
N GLN A 124 13.03 5.57 -5.60
CA GLN A 124 12.96 7.03 -5.68
C GLN A 124 13.52 7.58 -7.00
N ALA A 125 14.62 7.02 -7.51
CA ALA A 125 15.20 7.40 -8.80
C ALA A 125 14.23 7.09 -9.94
N LEU A 126 13.62 5.91 -9.94
CA LEU A 126 12.65 5.49 -10.95
C LEU A 126 11.41 6.38 -10.98
N LEU A 127 10.80 6.64 -9.82
CA LEU A 127 9.61 7.47 -9.74
C LEU A 127 9.91 8.92 -10.16
N LYS A 128 11.07 9.48 -9.77
CA LYS A 128 11.49 10.82 -10.15
C LYS A 128 11.72 10.97 -11.66
N SER A 129 12.21 9.92 -12.31
CA SER A 129 12.52 9.91 -13.74
C SER A 129 11.43 9.22 -14.59
N GLN A 130 10.24 8.97 -14.03
CA GLN A 130 9.19 8.16 -14.64
C GLN A 130 8.84 8.59 -16.06
N SER A 131 8.77 9.89 -16.35
CA SER A 131 8.47 10.42 -17.68
C SER A 131 9.51 10.04 -18.78
N VAL A 132 10.70 9.57 -18.39
CA VAL A 132 11.73 9.13 -19.33
C VAL A 132 11.50 7.70 -19.80
N TRP A 133 11.00 6.84 -18.92
CA TRP A 133 10.87 5.40 -19.16
C TRP A 133 9.43 4.89 -19.21
N VAL A 134 8.42 5.71 -18.89
CA VAL A 134 7.01 5.43 -19.15
C VAL A 134 6.54 6.23 -20.35
N VAL A 135 6.07 5.55 -21.38
CA VAL A 135 5.61 6.16 -22.64
C VAL A 135 4.23 5.60 -22.98
N HIS A 136 3.22 6.47 -23.10
CA HIS A 136 1.83 6.07 -23.37
C HIS A 136 1.31 5.00 -22.38
N HIS A 137 1.58 5.20 -21.08
CA HIS A 137 1.23 4.27 -19.99
C HIS A 137 1.86 2.88 -20.10
N GLU A 138 2.91 2.71 -20.90
CA GLU A 138 3.71 1.48 -20.97
C GLU A 138 5.10 1.73 -20.42
N ALA A 139 5.59 0.82 -19.58
CA ALA A 139 6.97 0.83 -19.10
C ALA A 139 7.94 0.44 -20.21
N ARG A 140 9.11 1.08 -20.23
CA ARG A 140 10.26 0.79 -21.08
C ARG A 140 11.45 0.36 -20.20
N PRO A 141 11.48 -0.91 -19.74
CA PRO A 141 12.48 -1.38 -18.77
C PRO A 141 13.92 -1.20 -19.22
N GLU A 142 14.14 -1.24 -20.53
CA GLU A 142 15.47 -1.02 -21.14
C GLU A 142 16.04 0.39 -20.84
N ARG A 143 15.19 1.38 -20.57
CA ARG A 143 15.60 2.76 -20.27
C ARG A 143 15.91 2.99 -18.79
N VAL A 144 15.53 2.05 -17.94
CA VAL A 144 15.64 2.19 -16.47
C VAL A 144 17.09 2.17 -15.99
N TRP A 145 17.94 1.38 -16.63
CA TRP A 145 19.28 1.09 -16.13
C TRP A 145 20.19 2.31 -16.03
N ASP A 146 20.10 3.22 -17.00
CA ASP A 146 20.92 4.44 -17.01
C ASP A 146 20.45 5.45 -15.94
N LEU A 147 19.18 5.37 -15.52
CA LEU A 147 18.57 6.26 -14.53
C LEU A 147 18.85 5.88 -13.09
N ILE A 148 19.34 4.66 -12.85
CA ILE A 148 19.59 4.12 -11.50
C ILE A 148 21.08 3.93 -11.19
N GLN A 149 21.99 4.28 -12.10
CA GLN A 149 23.44 4.09 -11.92
C GLN A 149 23.99 4.83 -10.70
N ASP A 150 23.49 6.05 -10.46
CA ASP A 150 23.95 6.89 -9.34
C ASP A 150 23.38 6.49 -7.98
N THR A 151 22.59 5.41 -7.92
CA THR A 151 22.04 4.90 -6.65
C THR A 151 23.00 4.03 -5.86
N GLY A 152 24.16 3.72 -6.42
CA GLY A 152 25.14 2.78 -5.85
C GLY A 152 24.86 1.31 -6.19
N LEU A 153 23.85 1.05 -7.03
CA LEU A 153 23.50 -0.31 -7.44
C LEU A 153 24.60 -0.94 -8.31
N ASP A 154 25.01 -2.15 -7.98
CA ASP A 154 25.74 -2.99 -8.92
C ASP A 154 24.76 -3.46 -10.01
N VAL A 155 24.80 -2.76 -11.13
CA VAL A 155 23.88 -2.98 -12.27
C VAL A 155 24.12 -4.37 -12.88
N ALA A 156 25.36 -4.84 -12.96
CA ALA A 156 25.65 -6.15 -13.53
C ALA A 156 25.06 -7.28 -12.67
N LYS A 157 25.22 -7.15 -11.34
CA LYS A 157 24.59 -8.06 -10.38
C LYS A 157 23.07 -7.99 -10.44
N ALA A 158 22.49 -6.78 -10.48
CA ALA A 158 21.04 -6.60 -10.54
C ALA A 158 20.41 -7.23 -11.80
N ARG A 159 21.08 -7.10 -12.97
CA ARG A 159 20.66 -7.76 -14.22
C ARG A 159 20.66 -9.29 -14.12
N ALA A 160 21.60 -9.86 -13.39
CA ALA A 160 21.63 -11.31 -13.13
C ALA A 160 20.54 -11.73 -12.16
N ASP A 161 20.41 -11.00 -11.04
CA ASP A 161 19.51 -11.35 -9.93
C ASP A 161 18.02 -11.17 -10.29
N MET A 162 17.65 -10.19 -11.14
CA MET A 162 16.26 -9.91 -11.49
C MET A 162 15.51 -11.08 -12.12
N ASN A 163 16.24 -12.01 -12.74
CA ASN A 163 15.69 -13.22 -13.35
C ASN A 163 15.80 -14.47 -12.44
N SER A 164 16.18 -14.29 -11.19
CA SER A 164 16.29 -15.41 -10.25
C SER A 164 14.90 -15.95 -9.87
N PRO A 165 14.81 -17.27 -9.55
CA PRO A 165 13.56 -17.85 -9.04
C PRO A 165 12.99 -17.11 -7.83
N ARG A 166 13.86 -16.63 -6.93
CA ARG A 166 13.48 -15.86 -5.75
C ARG A 166 12.72 -14.57 -6.10
N VAL A 167 13.22 -13.82 -7.09
CA VAL A 167 12.54 -12.59 -7.54
C VAL A 167 11.21 -12.95 -8.20
N ALA A 168 11.17 -13.99 -9.03
CA ALA A 168 9.94 -14.44 -9.66
C ALA A 168 8.86 -14.84 -8.62
N GLU A 169 9.26 -15.55 -7.56
CA GLU A 169 8.37 -15.94 -6.45
C GLU A 169 7.80 -14.73 -5.72
N VAL A 170 8.63 -13.74 -5.40
CA VAL A 170 8.18 -12.51 -4.73
C VAL A 170 7.15 -11.77 -5.57
N VAL A 171 7.44 -11.55 -6.85
CA VAL A 171 6.53 -10.85 -7.77
C VAL A 171 5.22 -11.61 -7.93
N ALA A 172 5.27 -12.93 -8.12
CA ALA A 172 4.10 -13.77 -8.24
C ALA A 172 3.23 -13.75 -6.96
N GLN A 173 3.87 -13.79 -5.79
CA GLN A 173 3.18 -13.71 -4.51
C GLN A 173 2.47 -12.37 -4.33
N ASP A 174 3.12 -11.26 -4.65
CA ASP A 174 2.53 -9.93 -4.53
C ASP A 174 1.33 -9.74 -5.47
N ILE A 175 1.44 -10.24 -6.71
CA ILE A 175 0.33 -10.23 -7.67
C ILE A 175 -0.85 -11.09 -7.17
N ALA A 176 -0.58 -12.26 -6.61
CA ALA A 176 -1.61 -13.15 -6.06
C ALA A 176 -2.32 -12.52 -4.85
N ASP A 177 -1.55 -11.91 -3.94
CA ASP A 177 -2.09 -11.20 -2.79
C ASP A 177 -2.91 -9.99 -3.21
N GLY A 178 -2.43 -9.19 -4.17
CA GLY A 178 -3.17 -8.06 -4.73
C GLY A 178 -4.53 -8.48 -5.32
N LYS A 179 -4.58 -9.61 -6.05
CA LYS A 179 -5.85 -10.19 -6.54
C LYS A 179 -6.78 -10.60 -5.41
N THR A 180 -6.25 -11.27 -4.38
CA THR A 180 -7.02 -11.68 -3.18
C THR A 180 -7.61 -10.47 -2.47
N LEU A 181 -6.84 -9.39 -2.37
CA LEU A 181 -7.22 -8.13 -1.73
C LEU A 181 -8.05 -7.21 -2.65
N LYS A 182 -8.33 -7.64 -3.89
CA LYS A 182 -9.07 -6.89 -4.91
C LYS A 182 -8.43 -5.54 -5.26
N VAL A 183 -7.10 -5.50 -5.30
CA VAL A 183 -6.35 -4.34 -5.79
C VAL A 183 -6.49 -4.28 -7.31
N THR A 184 -7.32 -3.38 -7.81
CA THR A 184 -7.63 -3.21 -9.24
C THR A 184 -7.11 -1.91 -9.82
N LYS A 185 -6.58 -1.03 -8.98
CA LYS A 185 -5.96 0.26 -9.34
C LYS A 185 -4.74 0.53 -8.46
N THR A 186 -3.85 1.38 -8.92
CA THR A 186 -2.67 1.83 -8.16
C THR A 186 -2.64 3.36 -8.08
N PRO A 187 -2.12 3.91 -6.96
CA PRO A 187 -1.75 3.20 -5.75
C PRO A 187 -2.95 2.56 -5.05
N GLY A 188 -2.79 1.39 -4.45
CA GLY A 188 -3.80 0.75 -3.61
C GLY A 188 -3.37 0.83 -2.14
N PHE A 189 -4.09 1.58 -1.31
CA PHE A 189 -3.72 1.77 0.09
C PHE A 189 -4.57 0.93 1.05
N PHE A 190 -3.90 0.41 2.08
CA PHE A 190 -4.54 -0.20 3.24
C PHE A 190 -3.96 0.43 4.51
N VAL A 191 -4.81 0.81 5.45
CA VAL A 191 -4.40 1.37 6.75
C VAL A 191 -4.86 0.43 7.85
N ASN A 192 -3.91 -0.12 8.61
CA ASN A 192 -4.17 -1.11 9.65
C ASN A 192 -5.04 -2.29 9.16
N GLY A 193 -4.80 -2.74 7.91
CA GLY A 193 -5.48 -3.88 7.31
C GLY A 193 -6.80 -3.57 6.61
N GLN A 194 -7.27 -2.33 6.66
CA GLN A 194 -8.50 -1.89 6.00
C GLN A 194 -8.18 -1.14 4.70
N PRO A 195 -8.88 -1.43 3.60
CA PRO A 195 -8.68 -0.71 2.34
C PRO A 195 -9.11 0.75 2.48
N LEU A 196 -8.30 1.65 1.93
CA LEU A 196 -8.66 3.04 1.74
C LEU A 196 -9.39 3.16 0.37
N VAL A 197 -10.70 3.34 0.41
CA VAL A 197 -11.53 3.25 -0.81
C VAL A 197 -11.70 4.57 -1.55
N ASP A 198 -11.67 5.69 -0.82
CA ASP A 198 -11.88 7.05 -1.33
C ASP A 198 -10.62 7.90 -1.14
N PHE A 199 -9.83 8.03 -2.21
CA PHE A 199 -8.69 8.95 -2.29
C PHE A 199 -8.38 9.31 -3.74
#